data_81ebcfa10abed42da8f7ab1b143e5503
#
_entry.id   81ebcfa10abed42da8f7ab1b143e5503
#
_cell.length_a   1.000
_cell.length_b   1.000
_cell.length_c   1.000
_cell.angle_alpha   90.00
_cell.angle_beta   90.00
_cell.angle_gamma   90.00
#
_symmetry.space_group_name_H-M   'P 1'
#
loop_
_entity.id
_entity.type
_entity.pdbx_description
1 polymer ?
#
loop_
_entity_poly.entity_id
_entity_poly.type
_entity_poly.pdbx_seq_one_letter_code
_entity_poly.pdbx_strand_id
1 'polypeptide(L)'
;MRTIIIPTLCILYITMGLSAFGTNPKTKNPTFENWNDFKSQSQQSKYISQILKSHSNKDLEDKKLRVVYFYPADRKPIKDHRKRWNGIMTDIQNFFRTEMNRLGYNQVTISLEKENGILKLHEVQGIHKDANYTYKSGGKIKGEVFKALRAKGINSEEETLLIVCGLSKTDGKKVTIYSPYYGMGANHNKGICFTADMEWLSIAGLKPDPKKIILQVKEHRGFEPFTLNRFNTVYIGGTIHELGHGLSLPHNLATKKEATKGTALMGAGNYTYRKEWRQGKGSFLTHSSALRLL
;
A
#
# COMPACT_ATOMS: atom_id res chain seq x y z
N MET A 1 32.35 23.07 2.97
CA MET A 1 30.94 22.99 2.56
C MET A 1 30.79 21.84 1.57
N ARG A 2 30.24 20.70 1.98
CA ARG A 2 29.97 19.56 1.07
C ARG A 2 28.46 19.54 0.78
N THR A 3 28.14 19.83 -0.47
CA THR A 3 26.79 19.83 -1.01
C THR A 3 26.25 18.43 -1.04
N ILE A 4 25.19 18.15 -0.26
CA ILE A 4 24.49 16.86 -0.30
C ILE A 4 23.55 16.92 -1.50
N ILE A 5 23.91 16.18 -2.55
CA ILE A 5 23.05 15.99 -3.72
C ILE A 5 22.01 14.95 -3.33
N ILE A 6 20.76 15.38 -3.17
CA ILE A 6 19.59 14.49 -3.04
C ILE A 6 19.31 13.95 -4.45
N PRO A 7 19.36 12.64 -4.69
CA PRO A 7 19.00 12.11 -5.99
C PRO A 7 17.52 12.33 -6.24
N THR A 8 17.21 13.14 -7.24
CA THR A 8 15.88 13.34 -7.82
C THR A 8 15.40 12.02 -8.38
N LEU A 9 14.46 11.38 -7.70
CA LEU A 9 13.81 10.17 -8.21
C LEU A 9 12.94 10.59 -9.40
N CYS A 10 13.29 10.10 -10.58
CA CYS A 10 12.57 10.37 -11.84
C CYS A 10 11.09 10.01 -11.70
N ILE A 11 10.26 11.04 -11.69
CA ILE A 11 8.83 10.93 -11.94
C ILE A 11 8.70 10.70 -13.45
N LEU A 12 8.49 9.45 -13.85
CA LEU A 12 8.14 9.14 -15.22
C LEU A 12 6.66 9.48 -15.41
N TYR A 13 6.38 10.67 -15.93
CA TYR A 13 5.05 11.00 -16.41
C TYR A 13 4.76 10.14 -17.64
N ILE A 14 3.97 9.10 -17.49
CA ILE A 14 3.30 8.45 -18.59
C ILE A 14 2.04 9.25 -18.85
N THR A 15 2.11 10.19 -19.80
CA THR A 15 0.91 10.78 -20.41
C THR A 15 0.27 9.71 -21.29
N MET A 16 -0.67 8.97 -20.75
CA MET A 16 -1.60 8.17 -21.54
C MET A 16 -2.91 8.92 -21.67
N GLY A 17 -3.34 9.04 -22.94
CA GLY A 17 -4.48 9.80 -23.39
C GLY A 17 -5.76 9.51 -22.63
N LEU A 18 -6.42 10.58 -22.21
CA LEU A 18 -7.80 10.61 -21.77
C LEU A 18 -8.72 10.25 -22.96
N SER A 19 -9.13 8.97 -23.02
CA SER A 19 -10.34 8.64 -23.77
C SER A 19 -11.52 8.84 -22.82
N ALA A 20 -12.43 9.71 -23.26
CA ALA A 20 -13.63 10.12 -22.57
C ALA A 20 -14.50 8.91 -22.20
N PHE A 21 -14.65 8.66 -20.90
CA PHE A 21 -15.78 7.88 -20.38
C PHE A 21 -16.85 8.83 -19.87
N GLY A 22 -18.07 8.59 -20.36
CA GLY A 22 -19.23 9.45 -20.17
C GLY A 22 -19.47 9.82 -18.70
N THR A 23 -19.60 11.12 -18.48
CA THR A 23 -19.96 11.72 -17.21
C THR A 23 -21.44 11.49 -16.95
N ASN A 24 -21.75 10.72 -15.91
CA ASN A 24 -23.10 10.71 -15.35
C ASN A 24 -23.23 11.94 -14.43
N PRO A 25 -24.13 12.91 -14.70
CA PRO A 25 -24.07 14.23 -14.08
C PRO A 25 -24.83 14.36 -12.76
N LYS A 26 -24.82 13.39 -11.85
CA LYS A 26 -25.60 13.47 -10.60
C LYS A 26 -24.93 13.00 -9.31
N THR A 27 -23.64 13.16 -9.15
CA THR A 27 -23.06 13.30 -7.81
C THR A 27 -21.77 14.11 -7.95
N LYS A 28 -21.84 15.41 -7.74
CA LYS A 28 -20.65 16.21 -7.46
C LYS A 28 -20.11 15.75 -6.11
N ASN A 29 -19.14 14.84 -6.13
CA ASN A 29 -18.28 14.65 -4.97
C ASN A 29 -17.57 16.00 -4.74
N PRO A 30 -17.66 16.58 -3.54
CA PRO A 30 -16.94 17.80 -3.24
C PRO A 30 -15.44 17.51 -3.40
N THR A 31 -14.81 18.18 -4.36
CA THR A 31 -13.36 18.19 -4.50
C THR A 31 -12.81 19.01 -3.34
N PHE A 32 -12.20 18.32 -2.36
CA PHE A 32 -11.49 18.98 -1.27
C PHE A 32 -10.13 19.45 -1.77
N GLU A 33 -10.09 20.58 -2.43
CA GLU A 33 -8.83 21.21 -2.77
C GLU A 33 -8.22 21.97 -1.61
N ASN A 34 -9.02 22.36 -0.59
CA ASN A 34 -8.54 23.14 0.53
C ASN A 34 -9.31 22.87 1.83
N TRP A 35 -8.73 22.13 2.77
CA TRP A 35 -9.27 21.97 4.12
C TRP A 35 -9.40 23.30 4.88
N ASN A 36 -8.68 24.34 4.46
CA ASN A 36 -8.74 25.68 5.02
C ASN A 36 -10.04 26.45 4.69
N ASP A 37 -10.86 25.96 3.75
CA ASP A 37 -12.15 26.56 3.39
C ASP A 37 -13.21 26.35 4.47
N PHE A 38 -12.97 25.45 5.45
CA PHE A 38 -13.86 25.28 6.59
C PHE A 38 -13.55 26.32 7.68
N LYS A 39 -14.38 27.33 7.75
CA LYS A 39 -14.22 28.50 8.67
C LYS A 39 -14.34 28.14 10.15
N SER A 40 -14.85 26.96 10.52
CA SER A 40 -14.98 26.57 11.92
C SER A 40 -14.91 25.05 12.14
N GLN A 41 -14.47 24.65 13.34
CA GLN A 41 -14.44 23.24 13.76
C GLN A 41 -15.84 22.61 13.79
N SER A 42 -16.90 23.40 14.03
CA SER A 42 -18.28 22.93 14.01
C SER A 42 -18.76 22.57 12.59
N GLN A 43 -18.35 23.32 11.58
CA GLN A 43 -18.66 23.01 10.18
C GLN A 43 -17.94 21.74 9.71
N GLN A 44 -16.69 21.56 10.12
CA GLN A 44 -15.92 20.34 9.85
C GLN A 44 -16.60 19.11 10.48
N SER A 45 -17.00 19.20 11.75
CA SER A 45 -17.70 18.12 12.47
C SER A 45 -19.04 17.77 11.83
N LYS A 46 -19.82 18.78 11.42
CA LYS A 46 -21.09 18.57 10.73
C LYS A 46 -20.89 17.87 9.39
N TYR A 47 -19.89 18.28 8.62
CA TYR A 47 -19.58 17.68 7.34
C TYR A 47 -19.11 16.23 7.49
N ILE A 48 -18.20 15.96 8.43
CA ILE A 48 -17.75 14.61 8.77
C ILE A 48 -18.96 13.73 9.16
N SER A 49 -19.85 14.24 10.01
CA SER A 49 -21.06 13.52 10.41
C SER A 49 -21.99 13.21 9.22
N GLN A 50 -22.07 14.10 8.23
CA GLN A 50 -22.83 13.85 7.01
C GLN A 50 -22.19 12.75 6.14
N ILE A 51 -20.85 12.76 5.99
CA ILE A 51 -20.11 11.71 5.30
C ILE A 51 -20.33 10.37 6.00
N LEU A 52 -20.09 10.31 7.31
CA LEU A 52 -20.29 9.09 8.09
C LEU A 52 -21.72 8.56 7.97
N LYS A 53 -22.73 9.45 8.04
CA LYS A 53 -24.14 9.07 7.87
C LYS A 53 -24.43 8.55 6.45
N SER A 54 -23.84 9.14 5.42
CA SER A 54 -24.01 8.67 4.04
C SER A 54 -23.40 7.30 3.81
N HIS A 55 -22.33 6.98 4.54
CA HIS A 55 -21.67 5.68 4.50
C HIS A 55 -22.35 4.62 5.39
N SER A 56 -22.94 5.01 6.51
CA SER A 56 -23.66 4.07 7.41
C SER A 56 -25.00 3.58 6.87
N ASN A 57 -25.60 4.30 5.92
CA ASN A 57 -26.89 3.94 5.32
C ASN A 57 -26.80 3.09 4.05
N LYS A 58 -25.60 2.71 3.64
CA LYS A 58 -25.44 1.73 2.57
C LYS A 58 -25.24 0.37 3.25
N ASP A 59 -26.00 -0.64 2.80
CA ASP A 59 -25.60 -2.05 2.92
C ASP A 59 -24.26 -2.25 2.18
N LEU A 60 -23.25 -1.62 2.73
CA LEU A 60 -21.86 -1.90 2.38
C LEU A 60 -21.61 -3.26 3.01
N GLU A 61 -21.96 -4.33 2.29
CA GLU A 61 -21.21 -5.57 2.48
C GLU A 61 -19.76 -5.14 2.64
N ASP A 62 -19.16 -5.51 3.76
CA ASP A 62 -17.77 -5.19 4.08
C ASP A 62 -16.88 -5.60 2.93
N LYS A 63 -16.63 -4.68 1.99
CA LYS A 63 -15.77 -4.94 0.83
C LYS A 63 -14.37 -5.17 1.36
N LYS A 64 -14.07 -6.43 1.54
CA LYS A 64 -12.80 -6.87 2.09
C LYS A 64 -11.68 -6.59 1.11
N LEU A 65 -10.59 -6.01 1.62
CA LEU A 65 -9.34 -5.98 0.89
C LEU A 65 -8.87 -7.43 0.69
N ARG A 66 -8.81 -7.86 -0.55
CA ARG A 66 -8.36 -9.20 -0.91
C ARG A 66 -6.86 -9.21 -1.13
N VAL A 67 -6.16 -10.08 -0.42
CA VAL A 67 -4.71 -10.22 -0.55
C VAL A 67 -4.40 -11.48 -1.36
N VAL A 68 -3.70 -11.31 -2.46
CA VAL A 68 -3.31 -12.36 -3.39
C VAL A 68 -1.80 -12.53 -3.36
N TYR A 69 -1.32 -13.75 -3.25
CA TYR A 69 0.10 -14.09 -3.38
C TYR A 69 0.35 -14.73 -4.75
N PHE A 70 1.08 -14.03 -5.60
CA PHE A 70 1.41 -14.46 -6.94
C PHE A 70 2.85 -14.98 -7.01
N TYR A 71 3.06 -16.12 -7.68
CA TYR A 71 4.39 -16.68 -7.93
C TYR A 71 4.47 -17.39 -9.29
N PRO A 72 5.63 -17.41 -9.97
CA PRO A 72 5.82 -18.03 -11.29
C PRO A 72 5.56 -19.52 -11.32
N ALA A 73 5.28 -20.09 -12.52
CA ALA A 73 4.98 -21.50 -12.72
C ALA A 73 6.13 -22.45 -12.31
N ASP A 74 7.37 -21.98 -12.46
CA ASP A 74 8.59 -22.76 -12.18
C ASP A 74 9.20 -22.44 -10.80
N ARG A 75 8.45 -21.75 -9.93
CA ARG A 75 8.91 -21.40 -8.57
C ARG A 75 7.90 -21.86 -7.53
N LYS A 76 8.38 -22.00 -6.30
CA LYS A 76 7.53 -22.11 -5.10
C LYS A 76 7.38 -20.74 -4.45
N PRO A 77 6.32 -20.51 -3.66
CA PRO A 77 6.21 -19.36 -2.80
C PRO A 77 7.47 -19.19 -1.93
N ILE A 78 7.86 -17.95 -1.66
CA ILE A 78 9.00 -17.65 -0.80
C ILE A 78 8.71 -18.20 0.61
N LYS A 79 9.75 -18.75 1.25
CA LYS A 79 9.63 -19.37 2.57
C LYS A 79 8.87 -18.49 3.57
N ASP A 80 8.02 -19.11 4.36
CA ASP A 80 7.23 -18.48 5.42
C ASP A 80 6.34 -17.30 4.96
N HIS A 81 6.05 -17.18 3.66
CA HIS A 81 5.27 -16.06 3.10
C HIS A 81 3.93 -15.85 3.82
N ARG A 82 3.16 -16.91 4.12
CA ARG A 82 1.88 -16.80 4.83
C ARG A 82 2.03 -16.16 6.20
N LYS A 83 3.01 -16.62 7.00
CA LYS A 83 3.30 -16.10 8.33
C LYS A 83 3.76 -14.63 8.28
N ARG A 84 4.67 -14.33 7.33
CA ARG A 84 5.23 -12.98 7.17
C ARG A 84 4.13 -12.00 6.73
N TRP A 85 3.35 -12.36 5.71
CA TRP A 85 2.29 -11.48 5.21
C TRP A 85 1.10 -11.35 6.16
N ASN A 86 0.77 -12.39 6.94
CA ASN A 86 -0.18 -12.22 8.03
C ASN A 86 0.28 -11.16 9.04
N GLY A 87 1.54 -11.19 9.44
CA GLY A 87 2.12 -10.17 10.33
C GLY A 87 2.14 -8.77 9.70
N ILE A 88 2.59 -8.66 8.45
CA ILE A 88 2.66 -7.39 7.72
C ILE A 88 1.27 -6.77 7.57
N MET A 89 0.28 -7.53 7.10
CA MET A 89 -1.06 -7.01 6.88
C MET A 89 -1.79 -6.69 8.20
N THR A 90 -1.52 -7.43 9.26
CA THR A 90 -2.01 -7.10 10.60
C THR A 90 -1.45 -5.78 11.09
N ASP A 91 -0.15 -5.53 10.89
CA ASP A 91 0.48 -4.25 11.27
C ASP A 91 -0.06 -3.09 10.42
N ILE A 92 -0.24 -3.28 9.11
CA ILE A 92 -0.84 -2.28 8.21
C ILE A 92 -2.29 -1.97 8.65
N GLN A 93 -3.10 -2.99 8.97
CA GLN A 93 -4.46 -2.81 9.49
C GLN A 93 -4.46 -2.00 10.80
N ASN A 94 -3.52 -2.30 11.71
CA ASN A 94 -3.36 -1.58 12.95
C ASN A 94 -2.87 -0.14 12.74
N PHE A 95 -2.02 0.11 11.75
CA PHE A 95 -1.62 1.45 11.39
C PHE A 95 -2.84 2.30 10.97
N PHE A 96 -3.65 1.82 10.04
CA PHE A 96 -4.87 2.53 9.63
C PHE A 96 -5.81 2.75 10.82
N ARG A 97 -6.06 1.73 11.63
CA ARG A 97 -6.90 1.87 12.84
C ARG A 97 -6.39 2.95 13.79
N THR A 98 -5.09 2.93 14.10
CA THR A 98 -4.46 3.90 15.01
C THR A 98 -4.56 5.31 14.45
N GLU A 99 -4.26 5.49 13.17
CA GLU A 99 -4.29 6.79 12.54
C GLU A 99 -5.70 7.35 12.35
N MET A 100 -6.67 6.49 11.99
CA MET A 100 -8.08 6.88 11.92
C MET A 100 -8.62 7.27 13.30
N ASN A 101 -8.31 6.50 14.35
CA ASN A 101 -8.67 6.84 15.73
C ASN A 101 -8.04 8.16 16.18
N ARG A 102 -6.77 8.41 15.85
CA ARG A 102 -6.08 9.67 16.13
C ARG A 102 -6.78 10.88 15.50
N LEU A 103 -7.45 10.67 14.37
CA LEU A 103 -8.17 11.70 13.63
C LEU A 103 -9.65 11.80 14.04
N GLY A 104 -10.11 10.98 15.01
CA GLY A 104 -11.48 10.98 15.53
C GLY A 104 -12.42 10.00 14.85
N TYR A 105 -11.94 9.16 13.93
CA TYR A 105 -12.73 8.14 13.21
C TYR A 105 -12.57 6.78 13.88
N ASN A 106 -13.23 6.60 15.02
CA ASN A 106 -13.12 5.40 15.82
C ASN A 106 -13.59 4.15 15.05
N GLN A 107 -12.84 3.05 15.23
CA GLN A 107 -13.09 1.73 14.65
C GLN A 107 -12.95 1.62 13.12
N VAL A 108 -12.65 2.70 12.40
CA VAL A 108 -12.41 2.63 10.96
C VAL A 108 -11.02 2.06 10.69
N THR A 109 -10.95 1.05 9.82
CA THR A 109 -9.69 0.46 9.33
C THR A 109 -9.97 -0.31 8.04
N ILE A 110 -8.90 -0.80 7.38
CA ILE A 110 -9.06 -1.70 6.23
C ILE A 110 -9.66 -3.04 6.68
N SER A 111 -10.63 -3.54 5.93
CA SER A 111 -11.26 -4.85 6.19
C SER A 111 -10.44 -5.94 5.48
N LEU A 112 -9.78 -6.81 6.25
CA LEU A 112 -9.01 -7.93 5.72
C LEU A 112 -9.86 -9.20 5.72
N GLU A 113 -9.81 -9.96 4.62
CA GLU A 113 -10.37 -11.30 4.62
C GLU A 113 -9.55 -12.21 5.53
N LYS A 114 -10.20 -12.80 6.53
CA LYS A 114 -9.56 -13.68 7.51
C LYS A 114 -10.30 -15.02 7.61
N GLU A 115 -9.54 -16.07 7.86
CA GLU A 115 -10.04 -17.40 8.16
C GLU A 115 -9.42 -17.83 9.50
N ASN A 116 -10.25 -18.15 10.50
CA ASN A 116 -9.82 -18.46 11.87
C ASN A 116 -8.90 -17.38 12.47
N GLY A 117 -9.19 -16.10 12.21
CA GLY A 117 -8.41 -14.95 12.70
C GLY A 117 -7.10 -14.68 11.94
N ILE A 118 -6.71 -15.54 10.99
CA ILE A 118 -5.50 -15.43 10.18
C ILE A 118 -5.85 -14.84 8.82
N LEU A 119 -4.98 -14.02 8.26
CA LEU A 119 -5.14 -13.49 6.90
C LEU A 119 -5.37 -14.62 5.90
N LYS A 120 -6.49 -14.55 5.16
CA LYS A 120 -6.73 -15.44 4.03
C LYS A 120 -5.92 -14.93 2.83
N LEU A 121 -4.83 -15.63 2.55
CA LEU A 121 -3.94 -15.31 1.44
C LEU A 121 -4.30 -16.21 0.25
N HIS A 122 -4.81 -15.58 -0.82
CA HIS A 122 -5.18 -16.30 -2.04
C HIS A 122 -3.94 -16.56 -2.89
N GLU A 123 -3.46 -17.79 -2.91
CA GLU A 123 -2.31 -18.15 -3.74
C GLU A 123 -2.74 -18.37 -5.20
N VAL A 124 -1.99 -17.73 -6.10
CA VAL A 124 -2.12 -17.84 -7.54
C VAL A 124 -0.76 -18.14 -8.15
N GLN A 125 -0.64 -19.34 -8.71
CA GLN A 125 0.52 -19.69 -9.52
C GLN A 125 0.34 -19.11 -10.92
N GLY A 126 1.35 -18.36 -11.39
CA GLY A 126 1.38 -17.84 -12.74
C GLY A 126 1.52 -18.94 -13.79
N ILE A 127 1.07 -18.65 -15.00
CA ILE A 127 1.12 -19.62 -16.11
C ILE A 127 2.47 -19.62 -16.84
N HIS A 128 3.31 -18.62 -16.59
CA HIS A 128 4.63 -18.51 -17.21
C HIS A 128 5.76 -18.75 -16.21
N LYS A 129 6.96 -19.05 -16.74
CA LYS A 129 8.19 -19.17 -15.96
C LYS A 129 8.65 -17.82 -15.42
N ASP A 130 9.45 -17.83 -14.38
CA ASP A 130 10.02 -16.67 -13.70
C ASP A 130 10.65 -15.64 -14.66
N ALA A 131 11.41 -16.12 -15.66
CA ALA A 131 12.06 -15.27 -16.65
C ALA A 131 11.09 -14.43 -17.52
N ASN A 132 9.81 -14.75 -17.51
CA ASN A 132 8.78 -14.03 -18.28
C ASN A 132 8.13 -12.88 -17.50
N TYR A 133 8.53 -12.67 -16.25
CA TYR A 133 8.02 -11.61 -15.41
C TYR A 133 9.10 -10.60 -15.07
N THR A 134 8.73 -9.34 -15.13
CA THR A 134 9.57 -8.20 -14.80
C THR A 134 8.75 -7.16 -14.06
N TYR A 135 9.38 -6.08 -13.61
CA TYR A 135 8.66 -4.97 -12.99
C TYR A 135 7.57 -4.34 -13.89
N LYS A 136 7.60 -4.56 -15.21
CA LYS A 136 6.57 -4.13 -16.17
C LYS A 136 5.41 -5.12 -16.33
N SER A 137 5.44 -6.24 -15.66
CA SER A 137 4.47 -7.34 -15.87
C SER A 137 3.15 -7.18 -15.12
N GLY A 138 2.87 -6.03 -14.50
CA GLY A 138 1.66 -5.83 -13.71
C GLY A 138 0.36 -6.15 -14.45
N GLY A 139 0.22 -5.70 -15.71
CA GLY A 139 -0.96 -6.00 -16.53
C GLY A 139 -1.11 -7.50 -16.83
N LYS A 140 -0.02 -8.20 -17.13
CA LYS A 140 0.01 -9.66 -17.32
C LYS A 140 -0.43 -10.38 -16.04
N ILE A 141 0.22 -10.06 -14.90
CA ILE A 141 -0.08 -10.65 -13.60
C ILE A 141 -1.54 -10.41 -13.21
N LYS A 142 -2.06 -9.18 -13.40
CA LYS A 142 -3.47 -8.85 -13.18
C LYS A 142 -4.39 -9.81 -13.95
N GLY A 143 -4.14 -10.01 -15.25
CA GLY A 143 -4.95 -10.89 -16.08
C GLY A 143 -4.95 -12.35 -15.59
N GLU A 144 -3.79 -12.87 -15.20
CA GLU A 144 -3.65 -14.22 -14.65
C GLU A 144 -4.35 -14.35 -13.28
N VAL A 145 -4.20 -13.37 -12.39
CA VAL A 145 -4.85 -13.33 -11.08
C VAL A 145 -6.37 -13.28 -11.24
N PHE A 146 -6.90 -12.40 -12.08
CA PHE A 146 -8.34 -12.28 -12.31
C PHE A 146 -8.93 -13.59 -12.84
N LYS A 147 -8.27 -14.21 -13.80
CA LYS A 147 -8.69 -15.53 -14.33
C LYS A 147 -8.74 -16.60 -13.23
N ALA A 148 -7.68 -16.68 -12.41
CA ALA A 148 -7.59 -17.65 -11.33
C ALA A 148 -8.62 -17.41 -10.21
N LEU A 149 -8.89 -16.17 -9.84
CA LEU A 149 -9.91 -15.83 -8.85
C LEU A 149 -11.32 -16.08 -9.37
N ARG A 150 -11.60 -15.73 -10.63
CA ARG A 150 -12.89 -16.00 -11.27
C ARG A 150 -13.19 -17.51 -11.32
N ALA A 151 -12.19 -18.36 -11.58
CA ALA A 151 -12.34 -19.81 -11.52
C ALA A 151 -12.70 -20.33 -10.13
N LYS A 152 -12.45 -19.54 -9.07
CA LYS A 152 -12.86 -19.81 -7.68
C LYS A 152 -14.17 -19.10 -7.29
N GLY A 153 -14.91 -18.54 -8.24
CA GLY A 153 -16.16 -17.81 -7.99
C GLY A 153 -15.96 -16.40 -7.38
N ILE A 154 -14.74 -15.85 -7.43
CA ILE A 154 -14.42 -14.54 -6.85
C ILE A 154 -14.44 -13.47 -7.95
N ASN A 155 -15.33 -12.49 -7.84
CA ASN A 155 -15.39 -11.34 -8.75
C ASN A 155 -14.40 -10.24 -8.32
N SER A 156 -13.14 -10.46 -8.66
CA SER A 156 -12.05 -9.55 -8.27
C SER A 156 -12.08 -8.18 -8.98
N GLU A 157 -12.91 -8.02 -10.00
CA GLU A 157 -13.04 -6.74 -10.73
C GLU A 157 -13.84 -5.69 -9.93
N GLU A 158 -14.59 -6.14 -8.94
CA GLU A 158 -15.41 -5.29 -8.06
C GLU A 158 -14.80 -5.08 -6.67
N GLU A 159 -13.54 -5.46 -6.49
CA GLU A 159 -12.84 -5.41 -5.21
C GLU A 159 -11.51 -4.64 -5.30
N THR A 160 -10.98 -4.24 -4.15
CA THR A 160 -9.59 -3.78 -4.05
C THR A 160 -8.69 -4.98 -3.79
N LEU A 161 -7.67 -5.15 -4.63
CA LEU A 161 -6.69 -6.23 -4.52
C LEU A 161 -5.32 -5.71 -4.16
N LEU A 162 -4.68 -6.35 -3.19
CA LEU A 162 -3.24 -6.28 -2.98
C LEU A 162 -2.60 -7.56 -3.54
N ILE A 163 -1.84 -7.43 -4.61
CA ILE A 163 -1.11 -8.54 -5.23
C ILE A 163 0.34 -8.51 -4.76
N VAL A 164 0.66 -9.46 -3.92
CA VAL A 164 2.01 -9.72 -3.40
C VAL A 164 2.73 -10.64 -4.37
N CYS A 165 3.74 -10.13 -5.04
CA CYS A 165 4.47 -10.90 -6.06
C CYS A 165 5.75 -11.51 -5.49
N GLY A 166 5.87 -12.83 -5.53
CA GLY A 166 7.09 -13.58 -5.22
C GLY A 166 8.15 -13.42 -6.32
N LEU A 167 8.36 -12.20 -6.82
CA LEU A 167 9.26 -11.85 -7.92
C LEU A 167 10.52 -11.16 -7.37
N SER A 168 11.25 -11.89 -6.56
CA SER A 168 12.58 -11.54 -6.06
C SER A 168 13.48 -12.75 -6.01
N LYS A 169 14.79 -12.53 -5.94
CA LYS A 169 15.81 -13.56 -5.71
C LYS A 169 16.66 -13.17 -4.54
N THR A 170 16.90 -14.10 -3.64
CA THR A 170 17.78 -13.93 -2.49
C THR A 170 18.94 -14.92 -2.60
N ASP A 171 20.15 -14.41 -2.50
CA ASP A 171 21.39 -15.17 -2.39
C ASP A 171 22.15 -14.64 -1.17
N GLY A 172 22.02 -15.33 -0.05
CA GLY A 172 22.50 -14.88 1.25
C GLY A 172 21.95 -13.50 1.63
N LYS A 173 22.81 -12.49 1.62
CA LYS A 173 22.46 -11.10 1.90
C LYS A 173 22.20 -10.25 0.64
N LYS A 174 22.29 -10.83 -0.56
CA LYS A 174 21.97 -10.16 -1.81
C LYS A 174 20.50 -10.38 -2.16
N VAL A 175 19.77 -9.30 -2.38
CA VAL A 175 18.35 -9.33 -2.75
C VAL A 175 18.16 -8.61 -4.08
N THR A 176 17.66 -9.31 -5.09
CA THR A 176 17.28 -8.72 -6.38
C THR A 176 15.78 -8.71 -6.50
N ILE A 177 15.20 -7.54 -6.80
CA ILE A 177 13.75 -7.31 -6.91
C ILE A 177 13.43 -6.92 -8.34
N TYR A 178 12.47 -7.63 -8.95
CA TYR A 178 12.00 -7.37 -10.33
C TYR A 178 10.47 -7.43 -10.42
N SER A 179 9.80 -7.27 -9.30
CA SER A 179 8.35 -7.22 -9.14
C SER A 179 7.79 -5.89 -9.62
N PRO A 180 6.58 -5.85 -10.20
CA PRO A 180 5.77 -4.63 -10.21
C PRO A 180 5.62 -4.09 -8.78
N TYR A 181 5.63 -2.77 -8.65
CA TYR A 181 5.53 -2.10 -7.37
C TYR A 181 4.82 -0.75 -7.56
N TYR A 182 3.50 -0.76 -7.53
CA TYR A 182 2.66 0.42 -7.71
C TYR A 182 1.21 0.13 -7.30
N GLY A 183 0.43 1.18 -7.04
CA GLY A 183 -1.00 1.08 -6.76
C GLY A 183 -1.81 2.01 -7.65
N MET A 184 -3.03 1.59 -7.99
CA MET A 184 -4.00 2.37 -8.75
C MET A 184 -5.40 2.12 -8.21
N GLY A 185 -6.10 3.18 -7.79
CA GLY A 185 -7.52 3.15 -7.49
C GLY A 185 -8.35 3.55 -8.70
N ALA A 186 -9.43 2.84 -8.95
CA ALA A 186 -10.41 3.21 -9.97
C ALA A 186 -11.57 4.03 -9.38
N ASN A 187 -11.95 3.71 -8.15
CA ASN A 187 -12.91 4.44 -7.32
C ASN A 187 -12.77 3.96 -5.87
N HIS A 188 -13.64 4.38 -4.96
CA HIS A 188 -13.58 4.04 -3.53
C HIS A 188 -13.56 2.54 -3.20
N ASN A 189 -13.99 1.70 -4.13
CA ASN A 189 -14.22 0.27 -3.88
C ASN A 189 -13.43 -0.64 -4.82
N LYS A 190 -12.74 -0.08 -5.80
CA LYS A 190 -12.01 -0.82 -6.83
C LYS A 190 -10.61 -0.27 -6.97
N GLY A 191 -9.66 -1.13 -6.78
CA GLY A 191 -8.28 -0.76 -6.96
C GLY A 191 -7.38 -1.96 -7.04
N ILE A 192 -6.17 -1.74 -7.45
CA ILE A 192 -5.16 -2.77 -7.51
C ILE A 192 -3.84 -2.21 -7.00
N CYS A 193 -3.15 -3.00 -6.20
CA CYS A 193 -1.84 -2.67 -5.67
C CYS A 193 -0.92 -3.86 -5.89
N PHE A 194 0.28 -3.60 -6.38
CA PHE A 194 1.34 -4.59 -6.51
C PHE A 194 2.46 -4.27 -5.53
N THR A 195 2.97 -5.31 -4.89
CA THR A 195 4.14 -5.25 -4.02
C THR A 195 5.01 -6.48 -4.20
N ALA A 196 6.27 -6.40 -3.80
CA ALA A 196 7.20 -7.51 -3.85
C ALA A 196 7.23 -8.28 -2.53
N ASP A 197 7.24 -9.62 -2.59
CA ASP A 197 7.69 -10.43 -1.46
C ASP A 197 9.18 -10.71 -1.55
N MET A 198 9.85 -10.70 -0.40
CA MET A 198 11.28 -10.95 -0.25
C MET A 198 11.54 -11.69 1.05
N GLU A 199 12.51 -12.59 1.05
CA GLU A 199 12.79 -13.46 2.21
C GLU A 199 13.08 -12.69 3.51
N TRP A 200 13.77 -11.54 3.41
CA TRP A 200 14.10 -10.68 4.56
C TRP A 200 12.98 -9.74 5.00
N LEU A 201 11.84 -9.74 4.30
CA LEU A 201 10.73 -8.85 4.61
C LEU A 201 9.91 -9.39 5.79
N SER A 202 9.87 -8.64 6.89
CA SER A 202 9.14 -9.04 8.10
C SER A 202 8.92 -7.88 9.06
N ILE A 203 7.87 -7.96 9.88
CA ILE A 203 7.62 -6.99 10.95
C ILE A 203 8.76 -6.97 11.99
N ALA A 204 9.39 -8.10 12.23
CA ALA A 204 10.56 -8.15 13.14
C ALA A 204 11.71 -7.27 12.63
N GLY A 205 11.88 -7.17 11.32
CA GLY A 205 12.92 -6.32 10.71
C GLY A 205 12.68 -4.81 10.87
N LEU A 206 11.48 -4.37 11.26
CA LEU A 206 11.21 -2.97 11.58
C LEU A 206 11.75 -2.55 12.96
N LYS A 207 12.00 -3.51 13.86
CA LYS A 207 12.49 -3.27 15.22
C LYS A 207 14.01 -3.05 15.22
N PRO A 208 14.61 -2.56 16.31
CA PRO A 208 16.06 -2.46 16.43
C PRO A 208 16.76 -3.79 16.08
N ASP A 209 17.79 -3.70 15.26
CA ASP A 209 18.59 -4.86 14.82
C ASP A 209 19.92 -4.90 15.57
N PRO A 210 20.08 -5.74 16.62
CA PRO A 210 21.31 -5.85 17.39
C PRO A 210 22.46 -6.46 16.57
N LYS A 211 22.13 -7.24 15.52
CA LYS A 211 23.10 -7.88 14.65
C LYS A 211 23.64 -6.98 13.56
N LYS A 212 23.06 -5.78 13.40
CA LYS A 212 23.43 -4.77 12.38
C LYS A 212 23.57 -5.40 10.98
N ILE A 213 22.57 -6.19 10.57
CA ILE A 213 22.56 -6.87 9.27
C ILE A 213 22.51 -5.84 8.15
N ILE A 214 23.43 -5.98 7.19
CA ILE A 214 23.43 -5.19 5.94
C ILE A 214 23.09 -6.11 4.78
N LEU A 215 22.05 -5.74 4.04
CA LEU A 215 21.64 -6.40 2.80
C LEU A 215 22.20 -5.61 1.61
N GLN A 216 22.50 -6.29 0.52
CA GLN A 216 22.81 -5.69 -0.78
C GLN A 216 21.58 -5.82 -1.66
N VAL A 217 20.90 -4.71 -1.93
CA VAL A 217 19.59 -4.71 -2.61
C VAL A 217 19.75 -4.13 -4.01
N LYS A 218 19.20 -4.83 -4.99
CA LYS A 218 19.12 -4.39 -6.39
C LYS A 218 17.67 -4.37 -6.85
N GLU A 219 17.23 -3.23 -7.35
CA GLU A 219 16.01 -3.08 -8.11
C GLU A 219 16.30 -2.82 -9.59
N HIS A 220 16.34 -1.55 -9.98
CA HIS A 220 16.57 -1.13 -11.38
C HIS A 220 18.02 -0.73 -11.66
N ARG A 221 18.79 -0.46 -10.62
CA ARG A 221 20.19 -0.04 -10.68
C ARG A 221 21.10 -1.13 -10.09
N GLY A 222 22.33 -0.80 -9.81
CA GLY A 222 23.26 -1.71 -9.12
C GLY A 222 22.82 -2.06 -7.70
N PHE A 223 23.59 -2.91 -7.04
CA PHE A 223 23.37 -3.23 -5.63
C PHE A 223 23.69 -2.03 -4.74
N GLU A 224 22.79 -1.74 -3.80
CA GLU A 224 22.94 -0.70 -2.78
C GLU A 224 22.84 -1.32 -1.37
N PRO A 225 23.63 -0.84 -0.37
CA PRO A 225 23.55 -1.33 0.99
C PRO A 225 22.32 -0.82 1.72
N PHE A 226 21.59 -1.73 2.36
CA PHE A 226 20.47 -1.46 3.23
C PHE A 226 20.70 -2.11 4.59
N THR A 227 20.56 -1.35 5.68
CA THR A 227 20.36 -2.00 6.98
C THR A 227 19.03 -2.76 6.96
N LEU A 228 18.92 -3.84 7.72
CA LEU A 228 17.69 -4.64 7.80
C LEU A 228 16.46 -3.78 8.16
N ASN A 229 16.65 -2.81 9.06
CA ASN A 229 15.56 -1.88 9.43
C ASN A 229 15.15 -0.98 8.25
N ARG A 230 16.12 -0.38 7.55
CA ARG A 230 15.84 0.46 6.38
C ARG A 230 15.14 -0.35 5.30
N PHE A 231 15.59 -1.58 5.05
CA PHE A 231 14.97 -2.49 4.10
C PHE A 231 13.48 -2.70 4.43
N ASN A 232 13.18 -3.12 5.65
CA ASN A 232 11.80 -3.39 6.05
C ASN A 232 10.96 -2.10 6.12
N THR A 233 11.52 -0.97 6.56
CA THR A 233 10.84 0.33 6.53
C THR A 233 10.44 0.72 5.11
N VAL A 234 11.36 0.64 4.15
CA VAL A 234 11.11 1.08 2.77
C VAL A 234 10.10 0.16 2.07
N TYR A 235 10.24 -1.16 2.21
CA TYR A 235 9.39 -2.08 1.46
C TYR A 235 8.03 -2.35 2.11
N ILE A 236 7.92 -2.39 3.42
CA ILE A 236 6.59 -2.43 4.07
C ILE A 236 5.93 -1.06 3.97
N GLY A 237 6.70 0.02 4.15
CA GLY A 237 6.23 1.38 3.94
C GLY A 237 5.77 1.64 2.50
N GLY A 238 6.50 1.11 1.51
CA GLY A 238 6.08 1.12 0.12
C GLY A 238 4.78 0.34 -0.08
N THR A 239 4.66 -0.86 0.51
CA THR A 239 3.43 -1.65 0.41
C THR A 239 2.20 -0.88 0.91
N ILE A 240 2.27 -0.23 2.07
CA ILE A 240 1.13 0.55 2.58
C ILE A 240 0.89 1.83 1.78
N HIS A 241 1.92 2.45 1.21
CA HIS A 241 1.81 3.61 0.32
C HIS A 241 1.09 3.22 -0.98
N GLU A 242 1.53 2.15 -1.64
CA GLU A 242 0.90 1.66 -2.87
C GLU A 242 -0.52 1.13 -2.61
N LEU A 243 -0.75 0.51 -1.44
CA LEU A 243 -2.10 0.17 -1.00
C LEU A 243 -2.97 1.42 -0.86
N GLY A 244 -2.42 2.52 -0.34
CA GLY A 244 -3.10 3.82 -0.32
C GLY A 244 -3.58 4.24 -1.71
N HIS A 245 -2.73 4.12 -2.74
CA HIS A 245 -3.15 4.36 -4.13
C HIS A 245 -4.22 3.37 -4.59
N GLY A 246 -4.10 2.09 -4.24
CA GLY A 246 -5.13 1.08 -4.50
C GLY A 246 -6.48 1.43 -3.85
N LEU A 247 -6.46 2.11 -2.72
CA LEU A 247 -7.63 2.66 -2.03
C LEU A 247 -8.02 4.07 -2.53
N SER A 248 -7.53 4.49 -3.69
CA SER A 248 -7.81 5.77 -4.34
C SER A 248 -7.29 7.01 -3.61
N LEU A 249 -6.28 6.86 -2.76
CA LEU A 249 -5.61 8.00 -2.15
C LEU A 249 -4.59 8.61 -3.14
N PRO A 250 -4.66 9.90 -3.45
CA PRO A 250 -3.64 10.60 -4.21
C PRO A 250 -2.42 10.89 -3.34
N HIS A 251 -1.30 11.22 -3.97
CA HIS A 251 -0.19 11.85 -3.26
C HIS A 251 -0.65 13.11 -2.55
N ASN A 252 -0.13 13.33 -1.34
CA ASN A 252 -0.34 14.55 -0.59
C ASN A 252 0.87 14.92 0.27
N LEU A 253 0.86 16.17 0.71
CA LEU A 253 1.85 16.70 1.64
C LEU A 253 1.19 17.01 2.98
N ALA A 254 1.95 16.86 4.04
CA ALA A 254 1.54 17.31 5.36
C ALA A 254 1.44 18.83 5.42
N THR A 255 0.42 19.37 6.07
CA THR A 255 0.40 20.77 6.48
C THR A 255 1.54 21.04 7.49
N LYS A 256 1.93 22.32 7.71
CA LYS A 256 2.94 22.67 8.70
C LYS A 256 2.64 22.09 10.08
N LYS A 257 1.37 22.11 10.49
CA LYS A 257 0.91 21.54 11.77
C LYS A 257 1.04 20.01 11.79
N GLU A 258 0.66 19.34 10.72
CA GLU A 258 0.74 17.89 10.62
C GLU A 258 2.17 17.38 10.53
N ALA A 259 3.08 18.11 9.87
CA ALA A 259 4.50 17.75 9.73
C ALA A 259 5.25 17.58 11.07
N THR A 260 4.71 18.15 12.14
CA THR A 260 5.24 17.92 13.50
C THR A 260 5.11 16.48 13.95
N LYS A 261 4.20 15.69 13.36
CA LYS A 261 3.93 14.28 13.69
C LYS A 261 4.86 13.30 12.98
N GLY A 262 5.43 13.68 11.85
CA GLY A 262 6.28 12.81 11.04
C GLY A 262 6.14 13.10 9.56
N THR A 263 6.13 12.03 8.73
CA THR A 263 6.02 12.14 7.28
C THR A 263 4.67 11.62 6.81
N ALA A 264 3.96 12.38 5.96
CA ALA A 264 2.69 11.95 5.41
C ALA A 264 2.86 10.63 4.62
N LEU A 265 2.00 9.63 4.90
CA LEU A 265 2.07 8.33 4.25
C LEU A 265 2.03 8.45 2.73
N MET A 266 1.09 9.24 2.19
CA MET A 266 0.93 9.43 0.74
C MET A 266 1.88 10.49 0.15
N GLY A 267 2.85 10.97 0.93
CA GLY A 267 4.04 11.70 0.49
C GLY A 267 5.25 10.77 0.51
N ALA A 268 6.29 11.16 1.27
CA ALA A 268 7.51 10.34 1.45
C ALA A 268 7.43 9.38 2.66
N GLY A 269 6.23 9.06 3.14
CA GLY A 269 6.02 8.25 4.35
C GLY A 269 6.48 6.80 4.22
N ASN A 270 6.56 6.27 2.99
CA ASN A 270 7.14 4.95 2.75
C ASN A 270 8.58 4.80 3.29
N TYR A 271 9.35 5.89 3.35
CA TYR A 271 10.74 5.89 3.87
C TYR A 271 10.84 6.01 5.39
N THR A 272 9.72 6.24 6.08
CA THR A 272 9.69 6.46 7.53
C THR A 272 8.73 5.52 8.27
N TYR A 273 8.14 4.54 7.58
CA TYR A 273 7.18 3.61 8.17
C TYR A 273 7.75 2.93 9.41
N ARG A 274 7.03 3.03 10.53
CA ARG A 274 7.42 2.48 11.84
C ARG A 274 8.80 2.93 12.35
N LYS A 275 9.29 4.09 11.87
CA LYS A 275 10.57 4.64 12.35
C LYS A 275 10.53 4.97 13.85
N GLU A 276 9.34 5.28 14.40
CA GLU A 276 9.11 5.52 15.83
C GLU A 276 9.44 4.32 16.72
N TRP A 277 9.46 3.12 16.17
CA TRP A 277 9.86 1.91 16.93
C TRP A 277 11.36 1.84 17.21
N ARG A 278 12.13 2.70 16.63
CA ARG A 278 13.59 2.76 16.78
C ARG A 278 14.02 4.12 17.31
N GLN A 279 13.99 5.10 16.44
CA GLN A 279 14.29 6.49 16.75
C GLN A 279 13.71 7.41 15.68
N GLY A 280 13.08 8.48 16.09
CA GLY A 280 12.54 9.51 15.20
C GLY A 280 11.05 9.40 15.00
N LYS A 281 10.55 10.20 14.07
CA LYS A 281 9.13 10.27 13.73
C LYS A 281 8.83 9.32 12.59
N GLY A 282 7.76 8.55 12.73
CA GLY A 282 7.28 7.62 11.74
C GLY A 282 6.44 8.27 10.65
N SER A 283 5.65 7.43 9.98
CA SER A 283 4.65 7.88 9.02
C SER A 283 3.32 8.12 9.72
N PHE A 284 2.51 8.99 9.14
CA PHE A 284 1.16 9.25 9.61
C PHE A 284 0.18 9.44 8.45
N LEU A 285 -1.11 9.29 8.72
CA LEU A 285 -2.18 9.57 7.78
C LEU A 285 -2.62 11.03 7.92
N THR A 286 -2.64 11.78 6.81
CA THR A 286 -3.16 13.15 6.81
C THR A 286 -4.69 13.15 6.95
N HIS A 287 -5.26 14.26 7.39
CA HIS A 287 -6.71 14.41 7.49
C HIS A 287 -7.39 14.23 6.13
N SER A 288 -6.80 14.78 5.07
CA SER A 288 -7.33 14.64 3.70
C SER A 288 -7.35 13.18 3.22
N SER A 289 -6.33 12.39 3.55
CA SER A 289 -6.32 10.95 3.25
C SER A 289 -7.37 10.20 4.06
N ALA A 290 -7.52 10.50 5.35
CA ALA A 290 -8.52 9.86 6.20
C ALA A 290 -9.95 10.10 5.70
N LEU A 291 -10.27 11.34 5.30
CA LEU A 291 -11.59 11.67 4.74
C LEU A 291 -11.92 10.92 3.45
N ARG A 292 -10.90 10.58 2.67
CA ARG A 292 -11.12 9.79 1.44
C ARG A 292 -11.33 8.30 1.70
N LEU A 293 -10.91 7.81 2.86
CA LEU A 293 -11.10 6.42 3.27
C LEU A 293 -12.48 6.16 3.93
N LEU A 294 -13.22 7.23 4.27
CA LEU A 294 -14.59 7.17 4.76
C LEU A 294 -15.57 7.07 3.60
#